data_21c014e080926488552e3fa475168c30
#
_entry.id   21c014e080926488552e3fa475168c30
#
_cell.length_a   1.000
_cell.length_b   1.000
_cell.length_c   1.000
_cell.angle_alpha   90.00
_cell.angle_beta   90.00
_cell.angle_gamma   90.00
#
_symmetry.space_group_name_H-M   'P 1'
#
loop_
_entity.id
_entity.type
_entity.pdbx_description
1 polymer ?
#
loop_
_entity_poly.entity_id
_entity_poly.type
_entity_poly.pdbx_seq_one_letter_code
_entity_poly.pdbx_strand_id
1 'polypeptide(L)'
;MKFSKIALAAALAIGGSLAATAAFAAGADLGNVEKQATNWHAIIMFAIFVGMTLGITYWAARKNKTAADFYAAGGGITGFQNGMAIAGDYMSAASFLGISALVYGSGFDGLIFSVGWLVGWPIILFLIAERLRNLGKFTFADVASYRLAQGPVRIFAATGALIVVIFYLIGQMV
;
A
#
# COMPACT_ATOMS: atom_id res chain seq x y z
N MET A 1 27.40 19.66 10.07
CA MET A 1 27.68 18.61 9.08
C MET A 1 27.88 17.19 9.65
N LYS A 2 28.17 16.95 10.92
CA LYS A 2 28.30 15.59 11.50
C LYS A 2 26.96 14.90 11.80
N PHE A 3 25.91 15.65 12.13
CA PHE A 3 24.56 15.12 12.42
C PHE A 3 23.89 14.45 11.21
N SER A 4 24.14 14.93 10.01
CA SER A 4 23.49 14.35 8.79
C SER A 4 24.04 12.95 8.45
N LYS A 5 25.31 12.68 8.74
CA LYS A 5 25.93 11.36 8.47
C LYS A 5 25.45 10.30 9.46
N ILE A 6 25.23 10.67 10.72
CA ILE A 6 24.72 9.76 11.75
C ILE A 6 23.25 9.43 11.47
N ALA A 7 22.43 10.44 11.09
CA ALA A 7 21.04 10.22 10.71
C ALA A 7 20.91 9.32 9.48
N LEU A 8 21.77 9.50 8.47
CA LEU A 8 21.81 8.66 7.30
C LEU A 8 22.21 7.21 7.62
N ALA A 9 23.25 7.04 8.45
CA ALA A 9 23.70 5.72 8.88
C ALA A 9 22.64 4.99 9.72
N ALA A 10 21.95 5.70 10.62
CA ALA A 10 20.85 5.16 11.40
C ALA A 10 19.64 4.76 10.51
N ALA A 11 19.30 5.58 9.52
CA ALA A 11 18.24 5.28 8.56
C ALA A 11 18.57 4.04 7.71
N LEU A 12 19.83 3.90 7.27
CA LEU A 12 20.31 2.74 6.52
C LEU A 12 20.37 1.47 7.39
N ALA A 13 20.74 1.58 8.66
CA ALA A 13 20.76 0.44 9.59
C ALA A 13 19.33 -0.04 9.91
N ILE A 14 18.38 0.88 10.15
CA ILE A 14 16.98 0.55 10.38
C ILE A 14 16.36 -0.01 9.11
N GLY A 15 16.62 0.57 7.94
CA GLY A 15 16.16 0.07 6.64
C GLY A 15 16.71 -1.34 6.36
N GLY A 16 17.97 -1.61 6.64
CA GLY A 16 18.58 -2.91 6.46
C GLY A 16 18.03 -4.00 7.38
N SER A 17 17.72 -3.66 8.64
CA SER A 17 17.12 -4.63 9.58
C SER A 17 15.65 -4.94 9.22
N LEU A 18 14.90 -3.96 8.76
CA LEU A 18 13.53 -4.15 8.26
C LEU A 18 13.51 -4.98 6.96
N ALA A 19 14.51 -4.81 6.08
CA ALA A 19 14.64 -5.63 4.88
C ALA A 19 14.87 -7.11 5.20
N ALA A 20 15.72 -7.40 6.19
CA ALA A 20 15.98 -8.76 6.62
C ALA A 20 14.73 -9.45 7.19
N THR A 21 13.92 -8.73 7.99
CA THR A 21 12.67 -9.28 8.54
C THR A 21 11.58 -9.45 7.48
N ALA A 22 11.52 -8.57 6.47
CA ALA A 22 10.57 -8.69 5.37
C ALA A 22 10.86 -9.93 4.49
N ALA A 23 12.12 -10.30 4.32
CA ALA A 23 12.50 -11.51 3.59
C ALA A 23 11.99 -12.81 4.27
N PHE A 24 11.86 -12.79 5.61
CA PHE A 24 11.26 -13.91 6.37
C PHE A 24 9.73 -13.84 6.45
N ALA A 25 9.13 -12.67 6.21
CA ALA A 25 7.68 -12.50 6.19
C ALA A 25 7.04 -12.83 4.83
N ALA A 26 7.85 -13.02 3.80
CA ALA A 26 7.41 -13.31 2.42
C ALA A 26 7.04 -14.79 2.20
N GLY A 27 6.36 -15.40 3.16
CA GLY A 27 5.74 -16.70 2.97
C GLY A 27 6.64 -17.89 3.34
N ALA A 28 5.97 -19.01 3.61
CA ALA A 28 6.63 -20.29 3.82
C ALA A 28 7.48 -20.63 2.59
N ASP A 29 8.64 -21.21 2.81
CA ASP A 29 9.50 -21.77 1.76
C ASP A 29 8.64 -22.64 0.82
N LEU A 30 8.39 -22.13 -0.38
CA LEU A 30 7.56 -22.82 -1.37
C LEU A 30 8.27 -24.05 -1.98
N GLY A 31 9.41 -24.45 -1.41
CA GLY A 31 10.20 -25.57 -1.90
C GLY A 31 10.78 -25.30 -3.29
N ASN A 32 11.33 -26.33 -3.89
CA ASN A 32 11.85 -26.26 -5.26
C ASN A 32 10.70 -26.02 -6.25
N VAL A 33 10.54 -24.76 -6.68
CA VAL A 33 9.58 -24.41 -7.72
C VAL A 33 10.08 -24.99 -9.04
N GLU A 34 9.47 -26.08 -9.49
CA GLU A 34 9.71 -26.58 -10.85
C GLU A 34 9.33 -25.48 -11.85
N LYS A 35 10.28 -25.12 -12.71
CA LYS A 35 10.01 -24.16 -13.79
C LYS A 35 8.98 -24.77 -14.74
N GLN A 36 7.74 -24.35 -14.60
CA GLN A 36 6.69 -24.73 -15.54
C GLN A 36 6.90 -24.05 -16.90
N ALA A 37 6.41 -24.70 -17.95
CA ALA A 37 6.42 -24.13 -19.28
C ALA A 37 5.66 -22.79 -19.30
N THR A 38 6.12 -21.83 -20.11
CA THR A 38 5.51 -20.51 -20.23
C THR A 38 4.04 -20.61 -20.62
N ASN A 39 3.16 -20.17 -19.77
CA ASN A 39 1.72 -20.18 -20.02
C ASN A 39 1.30 -18.92 -20.79
N TRP A 40 1.28 -19.00 -22.11
CA TRP A 40 0.91 -17.89 -22.98
C TRP A 40 -0.53 -17.42 -22.77
N HIS A 41 -1.46 -18.31 -22.40
CA HIS A 41 -2.83 -17.93 -22.10
C HIS A 41 -2.91 -16.99 -20.87
N ALA A 42 -2.16 -17.31 -19.82
CA ALA A 42 -2.11 -16.46 -18.63
C ALA A 42 -1.49 -15.08 -18.95
N ILE A 43 -0.42 -15.04 -19.77
CA ILE A 43 0.24 -13.80 -20.17
C ILE A 43 -0.71 -12.94 -21.00
N ILE A 44 -1.41 -13.51 -21.97
CA ILE A 44 -2.36 -12.78 -22.82
C ILE A 44 -3.52 -12.25 -21.96
N MET A 45 -4.11 -13.07 -21.10
CA MET A 45 -5.16 -12.63 -20.18
C MET A 45 -4.69 -11.48 -19.29
N PHE A 46 -3.50 -11.60 -18.71
CA PHE A 46 -2.90 -10.54 -17.91
C PHE A 46 -2.72 -9.24 -18.73
N ALA A 47 -2.19 -9.34 -19.94
CA ALA A 47 -1.99 -8.18 -20.80
C ALA A 47 -3.32 -7.49 -21.17
N ILE A 48 -4.38 -8.25 -21.40
CA ILE A 48 -5.74 -7.72 -21.66
C ILE A 48 -6.23 -6.94 -20.44
N PHE A 49 -6.16 -7.53 -19.24
CA PHE A 49 -6.61 -6.86 -18.02
C PHE A 49 -5.81 -5.59 -17.71
N VAL A 50 -4.48 -5.65 -17.85
CA VAL A 50 -3.61 -4.49 -17.66
C VAL A 50 -3.93 -3.41 -18.70
N GLY A 51 -4.09 -3.77 -19.95
CA GLY A 51 -4.46 -2.83 -21.01
C GLY A 51 -5.82 -2.17 -20.75
N MET A 52 -6.81 -2.92 -20.30
CA MET A 52 -8.12 -2.40 -19.94
C MET A 52 -8.04 -1.44 -18.75
N THR A 53 -7.34 -1.80 -17.68
CA THR A 53 -7.18 -0.94 -16.49
C THR A 53 -6.40 0.33 -16.79
N LEU A 54 -5.34 0.25 -17.60
CA LEU A 54 -4.59 1.41 -18.07
C LEU A 54 -5.45 2.32 -18.94
N GLY A 55 -6.29 1.74 -19.80
CA GLY A 55 -7.24 2.49 -20.64
C GLY A 55 -8.26 3.27 -19.80
N ILE A 56 -8.86 2.63 -18.79
CA ILE A 56 -9.78 3.27 -17.86
C ILE A 56 -9.09 4.37 -17.06
N THR A 57 -7.90 4.08 -16.54
CA THR A 57 -7.09 5.05 -15.77
C THR A 57 -6.72 6.26 -16.61
N TYR A 58 -6.29 6.06 -17.85
CA TYR A 58 -5.97 7.13 -18.78
C TYR A 58 -7.20 8.01 -19.09
N TRP A 59 -8.34 7.36 -19.34
CA TRP A 59 -9.60 8.07 -19.58
C TRP A 59 -10.04 8.89 -18.35
N ALA A 60 -9.96 8.31 -17.15
CA ALA A 60 -10.29 9.00 -15.91
C ALA A 60 -9.31 10.16 -15.63
N ALA A 61 -8.00 9.93 -15.81
CA ALA A 61 -6.97 10.94 -15.59
C ALA A 61 -7.14 12.19 -16.47
N ARG A 62 -7.65 12.03 -17.69
CA ARG A 62 -7.92 13.17 -18.58
C ARG A 62 -9.00 14.12 -18.06
N LYS A 63 -9.85 13.66 -17.13
CA LYS A 63 -10.91 14.47 -16.51
C LYS A 63 -10.43 15.25 -15.29
N ASN A 64 -9.31 14.83 -14.69
CA ASN A 64 -8.76 15.47 -13.50
C ASN A 64 -8.02 16.75 -13.88
N LYS A 65 -8.47 17.88 -13.34
CA LYS A 65 -7.87 19.20 -13.59
C LYS A 65 -7.16 19.76 -12.36
N THR A 66 -7.55 19.33 -11.18
CA THR A 66 -7.03 19.84 -9.91
C THR A 66 -6.48 18.70 -9.04
N ALA A 67 -5.68 19.06 -8.02
CA ALA A 67 -5.22 18.09 -7.03
C ALA A 67 -6.40 17.46 -6.25
N ALA A 68 -7.45 18.23 -5.99
CA ALA A 68 -8.67 17.73 -5.35
C ALA A 68 -9.41 16.70 -6.23
N ASP A 69 -9.45 16.91 -7.55
CA ASP A 69 -10.02 15.92 -8.47
C ASP A 69 -9.22 14.63 -8.45
N PHE A 70 -7.89 14.74 -8.40
CA PHE A 70 -7.01 13.57 -8.41
C PHE A 70 -7.08 12.76 -7.12
N TYR A 71 -7.01 13.41 -5.95
CA TYR A 71 -6.95 12.73 -4.66
C TYR A 71 -8.32 12.42 -4.05
N ALA A 72 -9.34 13.21 -4.35
CA ALA A 72 -10.64 13.12 -3.72
C ALA A 72 -11.81 13.09 -4.72
N ALA A 73 -11.55 12.83 -6.01
CA ALA A 73 -12.54 12.84 -7.09
C ALA A 73 -13.45 14.09 -7.06
N GLY A 74 -12.86 15.26 -6.74
CA GLY A 74 -13.60 16.52 -6.60
C GLY A 74 -14.62 16.55 -5.46
N GLY A 75 -14.64 15.53 -4.58
CA GLY A 75 -15.64 15.40 -3.52
C GLY A 75 -17.03 14.94 -4.00
N GLY A 76 -17.16 14.59 -5.29
CA GLY A 76 -18.44 14.24 -5.91
C GLY A 76 -18.86 12.77 -5.83
N ILE A 77 -18.06 11.91 -5.20
CA ILE A 77 -18.34 10.48 -5.06
C ILE A 77 -19.25 10.20 -3.86
N THR A 78 -20.17 9.25 -4.03
CA THR A 78 -21.03 8.80 -2.94
C THR A 78 -20.26 7.91 -1.95
N GLY A 79 -20.76 7.79 -0.71
CA GLY A 79 -20.17 6.89 0.30
C GLY A 79 -20.09 5.44 -0.19
N PHE A 80 -21.08 4.96 -0.93
CA PHE A 80 -21.08 3.63 -1.51
C PHE A 80 -19.96 3.45 -2.56
N GLN A 81 -19.80 4.41 -3.47
CA GLN A 81 -18.72 4.37 -4.48
C GLN A 81 -17.35 4.41 -3.82
N ASN A 82 -17.16 5.25 -2.80
CA ASN A 82 -15.92 5.32 -2.06
C ASN A 82 -15.64 4.02 -1.30
N GLY A 83 -16.66 3.43 -0.67
CA GLY A 83 -16.53 2.14 0.00
C GLY A 83 -16.14 1.01 -0.95
N MET A 84 -16.74 0.95 -2.13
CA MET A 84 -16.38 -0.03 -3.17
C MET A 84 -14.95 0.17 -3.68
N ALA A 85 -14.51 1.41 -3.85
CA ALA A 85 -13.14 1.71 -4.28
C ALA A 85 -12.11 1.29 -3.22
N ILE A 86 -12.36 1.59 -1.95
CA ILE A 86 -11.49 1.18 -0.83
C ILE A 86 -11.46 -0.35 -0.71
N ALA A 87 -12.62 -1.02 -0.82
CA ALA A 87 -12.67 -2.48 -0.80
C ALA A 87 -11.88 -3.11 -1.94
N GLY A 88 -11.97 -2.54 -3.15
CA GLY A 88 -11.21 -3.00 -4.31
C GLY A 88 -9.70 -2.81 -4.15
N ASP A 89 -9.28 -1.70 -3.57
CA ASP A 89 -7.88 -1.42 -3.28
C ASP A 89 -7.32 -2.34 -2.18
N TYR A 90 -8.13 -2.63 -1.17
CA TYR A 90 -7.76 -3.54 -0.08
C TYR A 90 -7.60 -5.00 -0.54
N MET A 91 -8.42 -5.47 -1.47
CA MET A 91 -8.38 -6.84 -1.98
C MET A 91 -7.21 -7.07 -2.93
N SER A 92 -6.00 -6.99 -2.39
CA SER A 92 -4.75 -7.30 -3.09
C SER A 92 -4.44 -8.80 -3.09
N ALA A 93 -3.42 -9.20 -3.82
CA ALA A 93 -2.90 -10.57 -3.78
C ALA A 93 -2.51 -10.97 -2.35
N ALA A 94 -1.86 -10.09 -1.59
CA ALA A 94 -1.45 -10.38 -0.22
C ALA A 94 -2.65 -10.52 0.74
N SER A 95 -3.63 -9.61 0.68
CA SER A 95 -4.76 -9.63 1.61
C SER A 95 -5.81 -10.69 1.27
N PHE A 96 -6.04 -10.96 0.00
CA PHE A 96 -7.06 -11.94 -0.43
C PHE A 96 -6.45 -13.34 -0.62
N LEU A 97 -5.44 -13.48 -1.46
CA LEU A 97 -4.84 -14.78 -1.75
C LEU A 97 -3.91 -15.23 -0.63
N GLY A 98 -3.10 -14.32 -0.07
CA GLY A 98 -2.14 -14.63 0.99
C GLY A 98 -2.82 -15.08 2.28
N ILE A 99 -3.88 -14.38 2.73
CA ILE A 99 -4.63 -14.79 3.91
C ILE A 99 -5.35 -16.12 3.67
N SER A 100 -5.95 -16.31 2.49
CA SER A 100 -6.59 -17.57 2.14
C SER A 100 -5.60 -18.74 2.16
N ALA A 101 -4.39 -18.54 1.65
CA ALA A 101 -3.32 -19.54 1.69
C ALA A 101 -2.86 -19.84 3.14
N LEU A 102 -2.74 -18.81 3.98
CA LEU A 102 -2.40 -18.99 5.39
C LEU A 102 -3.47 -19.79 6.15
N VAL A 103 -4.75 -19.51 5.90
CA VAL A 103 -5.85 -20.27 6.51
C VAL A 103 -5.86 -21.71 6.00
N TYR A 104 -5.58 -21.92 4.73
CA TYR A 104 -5.47 -23.27 4.17
C TYR A 104 -4.30 -24.07 4.78
N GLY A 105 -3.13 -23.45 4.95
CA GLY A 105 -1.94 -24.11 5.46
C GLY A 105 -1.88 -24.25 6.99
N SER A 106 -2.34 -23.24 7.73
CA SER A 106 -2.24 -23.14 9.19
C SER A 106 -3.59 -23.25 9.91
N GLY A 107 -4.68 -23.48 9.18
CA GLY A 107 -6.02 -23.55 9.75
C GLY A 107 -6.45 -22.22 10.39
N PHE A 108 -7.12 -22.33 11.54
CA PHE A 108 -7.69 -21.18 12.26
C PHE A 108 -6.66 -20.10 12.63
N ASP A 109 -5.42 -20.50 12.91
CA ASP A 109 -4.34 -19.57 13.28
C ASP A 109 -4.01 -18.58 12.17
N GLY A 110 -4.24 -18.94 10.90
CA GLY A 110 -4.10 -18.03 9.77
C GLY A 110 -5.02 -16.80 9.82
N LEU A 111 -6.16 -16.88 10.53
CA LEU A 111 -7.09 -15.77 10.69
C LEU A 111 -6.57 -14.65 11.59
N ILE A 112 -5.52 -14.88 12.38
CA ILE A 112 -4.97 -13.86 13.28
C ILE A 112 -4.53 -12.61 12.51
N PHE A 113 -4.04 -12.80 11.29
CA PHE A 113 -3.64 -11.71 10.40
C PHE A 113 -4.86 -10.89 9.93
N SER A 114 -5.97 -11.54 9.57
CA SER A 114 -7.21 -10.86 9.21
C SER A 114 -7.80 -10.06 10.37
N VAL A 115 -7.80 -10.64 11.57
CA VAL A 115 -8.32 -9.98 12.77
C VAL A 115 -7.49 -8.77 13.12
N GLY A 116 -6.15 -8.86 13.03
CA GLY A 116 -5.25 -7.74 13.29
C GLY A 116 -5.52 -6.54 12.38
N TRP A 117 -5.74 -6.78 11.11
CA TRP A 117 -6.10 -5.73 10.14
C TRP A 117 -7.50 -5.17 10.40
N LEU A 118 -8.47 -6.02 10.68
CA LEU A 118 -9.86 -5.61 10.89
C LEU A 118 -10.00 -4.66 12.08
N VAL A 119 -9.29 -4.91 13.18
CA VAL A 119 -9.36 -4.09 14.39
C VAL A 119 -8.88 -2.65 14.16
N GLY A 120 -7.91 -2.46 13.27
CA GLY A 120 -7.40 -1.12 12.92
C GLY A 120 -8.44 -0.22 12.24
N TRP A 121 -9.34 -0.79 11.43
CA TRP A 121 -10.32 -0.02 10.66
C TRP A 121 -11.30 0.78 11.51
N PRO A 122 -12.01 0.21 12.50
CA PRO A 122 -12.87 0.98 13.39
C PRO A 122 -12.14 2.10 14.13
N ILE A 123 -10.91 1.85 14.58
CA ILE A 123 -10.09 2.86 15.25
C ILE A 123 -9.81 4.04 14.31
N ILE A 124 -9.39 3.76 13.09
CA ILE A 124 -9.13 4.81 12.09
C ILE A 124 -10.41 5.57 11.75
N LEU A 125 -11.50 4.87 11.49
CA LEU A 125 -12.77 5.49 11.08
C LEU A 125 -13.36 6.40 12.17
N PHE A 126 -13.39 5.94 13.41
CA PHE A 126 -14.06 6.68 14.48
C PHE A 126 -13.17 7.72 15.16
N LEU A 127 -11.86 7.52 15.22
CA LEU A 127 -10.97 8.41 15.97
C LEU A 127 -10.15 9.36 15.08
N ILE A 128 -9.83 8.96 13.86
CA ILE A 128 -8.81 9.63 13.04
C ILE A 128 -9.41 10.22 11.75
N ALA A 129 -10.26 9.50 11.05
CA ALA A 129 -10.69 9.83 9.70
C ALA A 129 -11.35 11.21 9.58
N GLU A 130 -12.23 11.56 10.51
CA GLU A 130 -12.90 12.87 10.52
C GLU A 130 -11.91 14.01 10.72
N ARG A 131 -10.96 13.85 11.63
CA ARG A 131 -9.92 14.86 11.90
C ARG A 131 -9.02 15.07 10.69
N LEU A 132 -8.63 14.00 10.01
CA LEU A 132 -7.84 14.08 8.79
C LEU A 132 -8.60 14.72 7.64
N ARG A 133 -9.88 14.38 7.48
CA ARG A 133 -10.74 15.00 6.47
C ARG A 133 -10.86 16.49 6.68
N ASN A 134 -11.09 16.93 7.91
CA ASN A 134 -11.24 18.35 8.26
C ASN A 134 -9.93 19.14 8.10
N LEU A 135 -8.78 18.47 8.15
CA LEU A 135 -7.48 19.09 7.89
C LEU A 135 -7.32 19.51 6.41
N GLY A 136 -8.07 18.91 5.49
CA GLY A 136 -8.02 19.24 4.06
C GLY A 136 -6.68 18.94 3.38
N LYS A 137 -5.92 17.95 3.89
CA LYS A 137 -4.65 17.50 3.32
C LYS A 137 -4.82 16.13 2.71
N PHE A 138 -4.11 15.87 1.60
CA PHE A 138 -4.30 14.65 0.81
C PHE A 138 -3.24 13.59 1.05
N THR A 139 -2.02 13.98 1.39
CA THR A 139 -0.92 13.03 1.57
C THR A 139 -0.46 12.95 3.02
N PHE A 140 0.11 11.79 3.40
CA PHE A 140 0.71 11.62 4.72
C PHE A 140 1.80 12.68 5.01
N ALA A 141 2.62 13.00 4.02
CA ALA A 141 3.66 14.02 4.16
C ALA A 141 3.08 15.41 4.44
N ASP A 142 1.96 15.76 3.80
CA ASP A 142 1.27 17.04 4.03
C ASP A 142 0.64 17.10 5.43
N VAL A 143 0.07 16.00 5.90
CA VAL A 143 -0.50 15.89 7.25
C VAL A 143 0.60 15.99 8.31
N ALA A 144 1.67 15.24 8.18
CA ALA A 144 2.77 15.22 9.12
C ALA A 144 3.49 16.58 9.21
N SER A 145 3.64 17.27 8.08
CA SER A 145 4.29 18.59 8.02
C SER A 145 3.38 19.76 8.40
N TYR A 146 2.10 19.54 8.67
CA TYR A 146 1.13 20.61 8.87
C TYR A 146 1.45 21.52 10.09
N ARG A 147 1.95 20.93 11.18
CA ARG A 147 2.31 21.65 12.42
C ARG A 147 3.80 21.67 12.73
N LEU A 148 4.61 21.08 11.87
CA LEU A 148 6.03 20.93 12.07
C LEU A 148 6.83 21.71 11.01
N ALA A 149 8.16 21.78 11.15
CA ALA A 149 9.02 22.39 10.16
C ALA A 149 8.86 21.70 8.79
N GLN A 150 8.24 22.39 7.85
CA GLN A 150 7.74 21.78 6.60
C GLN A 150 8.85 21.10 5.78
N GLY A 151 10.00 21.76 5.62
CA GLY A 151 11.06 21.24 4.77
C GLY A 151 11.58 19.86 5.22
N PRO A 152 12.22 19.74 6.40
CA PRO A 152 12.83 18.48 6.83
C PRO A 152 11.80 17.38 7.10
N VAL A 153 10.64 17.72 7.68
CA VAL A 153 9.60 16.72 8.02
C VAL A 153 8.95 16.17 6.76
N ARG A 154 8.69 17.03 5.76
CA ARG A 154 8.12 16.59 4.49
C ARG A 154 9.06 15.67 3.71
N ILE A 155 10.35 15.97 3.68
CA ILE A 155 11.37 15.10 3.04
C ILE A 155 11.43 13.75 3.77
N PHE A 156 11.47 13.76 5.10
CA PHE A 156 11.52 12.54 5.89
C PHE A 156 10.26 11.67 5.70
N ALA A 157 9.09 12.28 5.74
CA ALA A 157 7.80 11.59 5.52
C ALA A 157 7.69 11.02 4.10
N ALA A 158 8.11 11.78 3.08
CA ALA A 158 8.10 11.31 1.70
C ALA A 158 9.10 10.15 1.49
N THR A 159 10.28 10.22 2.09
CA THR A 159 11.26 9.12 2.04
C THR A 159 10.72 7.87 2.73
N GLY A 160 10.10 8.02 3.90
CA GLY A 160 9.44 6.90 4.60
C GLY A 160 8.34 6.26 3.78
N ALA A 161 7.49 7.06 3.16
CA ALA A 161 6.42 6.57 2.27
C ALA A 161 7.00 5.81 1.07
N LEU A 162 8.07 6.31 0.46
CA LEU A 162 8.73 5.64 -0.66
C LEU A 162 9.31 4.28 -0.25
N ILE A 163 9.96 4.20 0.91
CA ILE A 163 10.48 2.96 1.46
C ILE A 163 9.34 1.94 1.67
N VAL A 164 8.25 2.36 2.29
CA VAL A 164 7.06 1.49 2.50
C VAL A 164 6.52 0.97 1.17
N VAL A 165 6.40 1.83 0.16
CA VAL A 165 5.92 1.41 -1.18
C VAL A 165 6.86 0.40 -1.82
N ILE A 166 8.18 0.57 -1.71
CA ILE A 166 9.15 -0.38 -2.26
C ILE A 166 8.99 -1.75 -1.59
N PHE A 167 8.92 -1.80 -0.26
CA PHE A 167 8.71 -3.06 0.47
C PHE A 167 7.37 -3.71 0.12
N TYR A 168 6.32 -2.91 0.01
CA TYR A 168 5.02 -3.42 -0.39
C TYR A 168 5.05 -4.03 -1.79
N LEU A 169 5.70 -3.39 -2.75
CA LEU A 169 5.86 -3.92 -4.10
C LEU A 169 6.64 -5.24 -4.12
N ILE A 170 7.73 -5.34 -3.34
CA ILE A 170 8.48 -6.61 -3.23
C ILE A 170 7.55 -7.72 -2.74
N GLY A 171 6.79 -7.48 -1.67
CA GLY A 171 5.85 -8.46 -1.14
C GLY A 171 4.68 -8.81 -2.09
N GLN A 172 4.36 -7.96 -3.07
CA GLN A 172 3.34 -8.27 -4.08
C GLN A 172 3.89 -9.08 -5.26
N MET A 173 5.21 -9.11 -5.45
CA MET A 173 5.85 -9.79 -6.58
C MET A 173 6.41 -11.18 -6.22
N VAL A 174 6.46 -11.54 -4.96
CA VAL A 174 6.87 -12.84 -4.44
C VAL A 174 5.67 -13.73 -4.19
#